data_1425c51fbe6218e05ad88bfde9e56336
#
_entry.id   1425c51fbe6218e05ad88bfde9e56336
#
_cell.length_a   1.000
_cell.length_b   1.000
_cell.length_c   1.000
_cell.angle_alpha   90.00
_cell.angle_beta   90.00
_cell.angle_gamma   90.00
#
_symmetry.space_group_name_H-M   'P 1'
#
loop_
_entity.id
_entity.type
_entity.pdbx_description
1 polymer ?
#
loop_
_entity_poly.entity_id
_entity_poly.type
_entity_poly.pdbx_seq_one_letter_code
_entity_poly.pdbx_strand_id
1 'polypeptide(L)'
;MFTTNTYTKDFKYFKEKYAENMERMFAAVSDLYAEHWNDYFHPALFKDENESWESAFRNTHKTYLEALRIKDVRKVLELACGRGGFTNVLAENTSGEVLGIDISRSQLSHTNRFKRPNLRFKHHDIMKVDELREMFDAVLLMDADCYLPDKRLAVEKISKVMNPGARFLLLGWCKQDGLNSMQEELVLHPFMKYWAIPSLETPENYKKYFDQNNFRIIEITDLNNHVKRNWEFGYEAALKSIKKLSFKDLPRLIWTGMKLGSDGIGIIKEQFPAAIYIKVGYDVGFLRYTYFLVEKK
;
A
#
# COMPACT_ATOMS: atom_id res chain seq x y z
N MET A 1 9.39 -18.67 24.15
CA MET A 1 10.23 -17.48 23.95
C MET A 1 9.62 -16.66 22.82
N PHE A 2 8.93 -15.57 23.13
CA PHE A 2 8.16 -14.75 22.18
C PHE A 2 9.10 -13.76 21.49
N THR A 3 9.68 -14.11 20.36
CA THR A 3 10.67 -13.27 19.71
C THR A 3 10.53 -13.26 18.21
N THR A 4 9.62 -12.44 17.73
CA THR A 4 9.90 -11.71 16.49
C THR A 4 9.20 -10.36 16.54
N ASN A 5 9.65 -9.54 17.47
CA ASN A 5 9.35 -8.13 17.48
C ASN A 5 10.04 -7.53 16.25
N THR A 6 9.30 -7.13 15.22
CA THR A 6 9.83 -6.49 14.01
C THR A 6 10.60 -5.23 14.36
N TYR A 7 10.19 -4.51 15.41
CA TYR A 7 10.86 -3.30 15.88
C TYR A 7 12.35 -3.52 16.27
N THR A 8 12.72 -4.73 16.68
CA THR A 8 14.12 -5.06 17.01
C THR A 8 15.00 -5.35 15.79
N LYS A 9 14.41 -5.48 14.60
CA LYS A 9 15.14 -5.74 13.36
C LYS A 9 15.64 -4.43 12.74
N ASP A 10 16.70 -4.51 11.96
CA ASP A 10 17.20 -3.40 11.18
C ASP A 10 16.57 -3.32 9.79
N PHE A 11 16.78 -2.21 9.09
CA PHE A 11 16.24 -1.98 7.76
C PHE A 11 16.85 -2.90 6.69
N LYS A 12 18.06 -3.39 6.91
CA LYS A 12 18.69 -4.37 6.04
C LYS A 12 17.93 -5.69 6.07
N TYR A 13 17.52 -6.15 7.27
CA TYR A 13 16.66 -7.33 7.41
C TYR A 13 15.33 -7.17 6.65
N PHE A 14 14.68 -6.01 6.77
CA PHE A 14 13.42 -5.78 6.05
C PHE A 14 13.61 -5.80 4.54
N LYS A 15 14.73 -5.28 4.05
CA LYS A 15 15.07 -5.32 2.63
C LYS A 15 15.32 -6.74 2.12
N GLU A 16 16.08 -7.54 2.86
CA GLU A 16 16.44 -8.91 2.48
C GLU A 16 15.27 -9.90 2.61
N LYS A 17 14.38 -9.67 3.57
CA LYS A 17 13.26 -10.55 3.93
C LYS A 17 11.90 -9.96 3.60
N TYR A 18 11.81 -9.00 2.65
CA TYR A 18 10.58 -8.27 2.43
C TYR A 18 9.39 -9.17 2.06
N ALA A 19 9.61 -10.16 1.20
CA ALA A 19 8.56 -11.08 0.75
C ALA A 19 7.98 -11.90 1.93
N GLU A 20 8.86 -12.45 2.78
CA GLU A 20 8.48 -13.19 3.98
C GLU A 20 7.77 -12.28 4.98
N ASN A 21 8.28 -11.06 5.19
CA ASN A 21 7.67 -10.09 6.09
C ASN A 21 6.27 -9.67 5.62
N MET A 22 6.07 -9.46 4.31
CA MET A 22 4.76 -9.10 3.76
C MET A 22 3.75 -10.22 3.93
N GLU A 23 4.11 -11.48 3.60
CA GLU A 23 3.22 -12.62 3.82
C GLU A 23 2.81 -12.74 5.30
N ARG A 24 3.78 -12.67 6.22
CA ARG A 24 3.52 -12.77 7.67
C ARG A 24 2.66 -11.64 8.19
N MET A 25 2.96 -10.40 7.81
CA MET A 25 2.22 -9.23 8.25
C MET A 25 0.77 -9.28 7.77
N PHE A 26 0.55 -9.49 6.47
CA PHE A 26 -0.80 -9.49 5.92
C PHE A 26 -1.60 -10.73 6.30
N ALA A 27 -0.96 -11.88 6.58
CA ALA A 27 -1.63 -13.01 7.20
C ALA A 27 -2.18 -12.68 8.60
N ALA A 28 -1.50 -11.81 9.33
CA ALA A 28 -1.91 -11.41 10.68
C ALA A 28 -2.96 -10.28 10.70
N VAL A 29 -2.85 -9.28 9.80
CA VAL A 29 -3.64 -8.04 9.90
C VAL A 29 -4.73 -7.89 8.84
N SER A 30 -4.75 -8.73 7.79
CA SER A 30 -5.67 -8.58 6.67
C SER A 30 -7.14 -8.52 7.07
N ASP A 31 -7.59 -9.44 7.92
CA ASP A 31 -8.99 -9.44 8.38
C ASP A 31 -9.30 -8.25 9.28
N LEU A 32 -8.35 -7.86 10.14
CA LEU A 32 -8.49 -6.66 10.98
C LEU A 32 -8.65 -5.39 10.14
N TYR A 33 -7.85 -5.26 9.09
CA TYR A 33 -7.94 -4.09 8.20
C TYR A 33 -9.22 -4.10 7.39
N ALA A 34 -9.66 -5.25 6.88
CA ALA A 34 -10.92 -5.34 6.15
C ALA A 34 -12.14 -5.01 7.03
N GLU A 35 -12.11 -5.39 8.33
CA GLU A 35 -13.18 -5.07 9.29
C GLU A 35 -13.26 -3.57 9.60
N HIS A 36 -12.11 -2.88 9.65
CA HIS A 36 -12.06 -1.49 10.12
C HIS A 36 -11.83 -0.45 9.03
N TRP A 37 -11.29 -0.86 7.88
CA TRP A 37 -10.92 0.06 6.81
C TRP A 37 -11.72 -0.17 5.52
N ASN A 38 -11.73 -1.34 5.00
CA ASN A 38 -12.45 -1.92 3.86
C ASN A 38 -11.56 -2.89 3.06
N ASP A 39 -12.10 -3.45 1.99
CA ASP A 39 -11.39 -4.39 1.11
C ASP A 39 -10.43 -3.72 0.10
N TYR A 40 -10.36 -2.39 0.06
CA TYR A 40 -9.53 -1.67 -0.90
C TYR A 40 -8.10 -1.44 -0.40
N PHE A 41 -7.91 -1.39 0.90
CA PHE A 41 -6.63 -1.17 1.58
C PHE A 41 -5.90 0.13 1.18
N HIS A 42 -6.62 1.11 0.63
CA HIS A 42 -6.10 2.43 0.32
C HIS A 42 -6.91 3.53 1.01
N PRO A 43 -6.32 4.71 1.26
CA PRO A 43 -7.05 5.83 1.84
C PRO A 43 -8.09 6.39 0.88
N ALA A 44 -9.18 6.90 1.45
CA ALA A 44 -10.12 7.74 0.73
C ALA A 44 -9.57 9.16 0.59
N LEU A 45 -9.77 9.79 -0.57
CA LEU A 45 -9.43 11.18 -0.81
C LEU A 45 -10.64 12.08 -0.48
N PHE A 46 -10.60 12.74 0.64
CA PHE A 46 -11.64 13.66 1.07
C PHE A 46 -11.47 15.01 0.38
N LYS A 47 -12.56 15.57 -0.13
CA LYS A 47 -12.60 16.92 -0.70
C LYS A 47 -12.77 18.00 0.37
N ASP A 48 -13.52 17.67 1.40
CA ASP A 48 -13.75 18.52 2.56
C ASP A 48 -14.00 17.69 3.84
N GLU A 49 -14.02 18.36 4.99
CA GLU A 49 -14.14 17.72 6.30
C GLU A 49 -15.50 17.08 6.55
N ASN A 50 -16.56 17.48 5.83
CA ASN A 50 -17.93 16.97 6.01
C ASN A 50 -18.27 15.85 5.03
N GLU A 51 -17.39 15.55 4.07
CA GLU A 51 -17.64 14.49 3.08
C GLU A 51 -17.77 13.12 3.75
N SER A 52 -18.78 12.34 3.37
CA SER A 52 -18.93 10.97 3.86
C SER A 52 -17.85 10.04 3.31
N TRP A 53 -17.48 9.00 4.08
CA TRP A 53 -16.53 7.98 3.63
C TRP A 53 -16.92 7.36 2.28
N GLU A 54 -18.20 7.03 2.12
CA GLU A 54 -18.70 6.44 0.89
C GLU A 54 -18.55 7.37 -0.33
N SER A 55 -18.84 8.68 -0.14
CA SER A 55 -18.61 9.69 -1.18
C SER A 55 -17.14 9.84 -1.51
N ALA A 56 -16.28 9.92 -0.48
CA ALA A 56 -14.84 10.05 -0.65
C ALA A 56 -14.26 8.85 -1.40
N PHE A 57 -14.64 7.61 -1.07
CA PHE A 57 -14.21 6.43 -1.83
C PHE A 57 -14.71 6.43 -3.28
N ARG A 58 -15.98 6.78 -3.55
CA ARG A 58 -16.48 6.90 -4.92
C ARG A 58 -15.68 7.91 -5.73
N ASN A 59 -15.41 9.08 -5.15
CA ASN A 59 -14.61 10.13 -5.79
C ASN A 59 -13.16 9.68 -6.04
N THR A 60 -12.56 9.01 -5.06
CA THR A 60 -11.22 8.43 -5.16
C THR A 60 -11.13 7.45 -6.33
N HIS A 61 -12.04 6.47 -6.37
CA HIS A 61 -12.09 5.48 -7.45
C HIS A 61 -12.29 6.14 -8.81
N LYS A 62 -13.22 7.09 -8.91
CA LYS A 62 -13.44 7.84 -10.15
C LYS A 62 -12.17 8.55 -10.62
N THR A 63 -11.47 9.24 -9.71
CA THR A 63 -10.20 9.93 -10.01
C THR A 63 -9.15 8.97 -10.56
N TYR A 64 -8.98 7.79 -9.94
CA TYR A 64 -7.98 6.81 -10.38
C TYR A 64 -8.34 6.16 -11.72
N LEU A 65 -9.63 5.84 -11.93
CA LEU A 65 -10.12 5.31 -13.21
C LEU A 65 -9.92 6.29 -14.36
N GLU A 66 -10.19 7.58 -14.15
CA GLU A 66 -9.97 8.64 -15.13
C GLU A 66 -8.47 8.87 -15.40
N ALA A 67 -7.64 8.88 -14.35
CA ALA A 67 -6.19 8.99 -14.47
C ALA A 67 -5.61 7.88 -15.36
N LEU A 68 -6.07 6.65 -15.18
CA LEU A 68 -5.64 5.49 -15.95
C LEU A 68 -6.27 5.40 -17.36
N ARG A 69 -7.22 6.28 -17.71
CA ARG A 69 -8.03 6.17 -18.95
C ARG A 69 -8.67 4.78 -19.09
N ILE A 70 -9.23 4.26 -18.00
CA ILE A 70 -9.59 2.86 -17.85
C ILE A 70 -10.53 2.32 -18.94
N LYS A 71 -11.33 3.19 -19.58
CA LYS A 71 -12.25 2.82 -20.66
C LYS A 71 -11.57 2.53 -22.00
N ASP A 72 -10.36 3.07 -22.18
CA ASP A 72 -9.64 3.08 -23.46
C ASP A 72 -8.51 2.04 -23.51
N VAL A 73 -8.35 1.25 -22.43
CA VAL A 73 -7.22 0.31 -22.27
C VAL A 73 -7.66 -1.13 -22.50
N ARG A 74 -6.76 -1.95 -23.04
CA ARG A 74 -6.98 -3.37 -23.32
C ARG A 74 -6.48 -4.26 -22.19
N LYS A 75 -5.39 -3.86 -21.53
CA LYS A 75 -4.79 -4.62 -20.44
C LYS A 75 -4.39 -3.72 -19.29
N VAL A 76 -4.84 -4.06 -18.11
CA VAL A 76 -4.57 -3.35 -16.86
C VAL A 76 -3.85 -4.27 -15.88
N LEU A 77 -2.83 -3.74 -15.21
CA LEU A 77 -2.12 -4.43 -14.13
C LEU A 77 -2.27 -3.64 -12.82
N GLU A 78 -2.79 -4.27 -11.80
CA GLU A 78 -2.70 -3.80 -10.44
C GLU A 78 -1.61 -4.55 -9.68
N LEU A 79 -0.63 -3.82 -9.19
CA LEU A 79 0.49 -4.30 -8.40
C LEU A 79 0.12 -4.26 -6.91
N ALA A 80 0.43 -5.32 -6.16
CA ALA A 80 0.03 -5.48 -4.77
C ALA A 80 -1.49 -5.32 -4.58
N CYS A 81 -2.27 -6.10 -5.32
CA CYS A 81 -3.72 -6.00 -5.37
C CYS A 81 -4.45 -6.39 -4.07
N GLY A 82 -3.73 -6.92 -3.08
CA GLY A 82 -4.27 -7.34 -1.80
C GLY A 82 -5.43 -8.32 -1.95
N ARG A 83 -6.57 -7.99 -1.33
CA ARG A 83 -7.81 -8.82 -1.38
C ARG A 83 -8.61 -8.66 -2.69
N GLY A 84 -8.09 -7.87 -3.65
CA GLY A 84 -8.67 -7.70 -4.98
C GLY A 84 -9.85 -6.74 -5.05
N GLY A 85 -10.11 -5.95 -4.02
CA GLY A 85 -11.25 -5.03 -3.98
C GLY A 85 -11.20 -4.01 -5.12
N PHE A 86 -10.09 -3.29 -5.25
CA PHE A 86 -9.95 -2.30 -6.30
C PHE A 86 -9.72 -2.93 -7.67
N THR A 87 -9.05 -4.10 -7.75
CA THR A 87 -8.93 -4.86 -9.01
C THR A 87 -10.30 -5.18 -9.60
N ASN A 88 -11.27 -5.53 -8.74
CA ASN A 88 -12.66 -5.74 -9.18
C ASN A 88 -13.30 -4.45 -9.70
N VAL A 89 -13.06 -3.30 -9.04
CA VAL A 89 -13.53 -1.99 -9.53
C VAL A 89 -12.93 -1.66 -10.90
N LEU A 90 -11.64 -1.94 -11.12
CA LEU A 90 -11.01 -1.79 -12.44
C LEU A 90 -11.72 -2.66 -13.47
N ALA A 91 -11.97 -3.94 -13.18
CA ALA A 91 -12.63 -4.88 -14.10
C ALA A 91 -14.11 -4.53 -14.39
N GLU A 92 -14.78 -3.85 -13.47
CA GLU A 92 -16.15 -3.32 -13.68
C GLU A 92 -16.20 -2.16 -14.67
N ASN A 93 -15.11 -1.41 -14.77
CA ASN A 93 -15.08 -0.14 -15.50
C ASN A 93 -14.33 -0.21 -16.84
N THR A 94 -13.85 -1.39 -17.25
CA THR A 94 -13.21 -1.62 -18.54
C THR A 94 -13.74 -2.87 -19.23
N SER A 95 -13.73 -2.89 -20.57
CA SER A 95 -13.89 -4.11 -21.37
C SER A 95 -12.57 -4.88 -21.54
N GLY A 96 -11.45 -4.28 -21.16
CA GLY A 96 -10.12 -4.88 -21.22
C GLY A 96 -9.87 -5.92 -20.12
N GLU A 97 -8.80 -6.68 -20.27
CA GLU A 97 -8.34 -7.66 -19.29
C GLU A 97 -7.71 -6.96 -18.09
N VAL A 98 -8.02 -7.40 -16.88
CA VAL A 98 -7.43 -6.90 -15.63
C VAL A 98 -6.70 -8.03 -14.92
N LEU A 99 -5.44 -7.80 -14.60
CA LEU A 99 -4.61 -8.68 -13.80
C LEU A 99 -4.26 -7.98 -12.49
N GLY A 100 -4.62 -8.60 -11.37
CA GLY A 100 -4.12 -8.25 -10.05
C GLY A 100 -2.99 -9.20 -9.65
N ILE A 101 -1.86 -8.67 -9.20
CA ILE A 101 -0.79 -9.48 -8.61
C ILE A 101 -0.54 -9.10 -7.16
N ASP A 102 -0.23 -10.09 -6.34
CA ASP A 102 0.19 -9.88 -4.95
C ASP A 102 1.21 -10.93 -4.54
N ILE A 103 2.12 -10.57 -3.62
CA ILE A 103 3.11 -11.47 -3.08
C ILE A 103 2.54 -12.31 -1.92
N SER A 104 1.45 -11.87 -1.30
CA SER A 104 0.80 -12.56 -0.18
C SER A 104 -0.27 -13.53 -0.65
N ARG A 105 -0.06 -14.82 -0.39
CA ARG A 105 -1.05 -15.87 -0.65
C ARG A 105 -2.28 -15.72 0.24
N SER A 106 -2.09 -15.22 1.47
CA SER A 106 -3.20 -14.98 2.40
C SER A 106 -4.15 -13.91 1.85
N GLN A 107 -3.62 -12.81 1.32
CA GLN A 107 -4.41 -11.77 0.65
C GLN A 107 -5.17 -12.34 -0.55
N LEU A 108 -4.48 -13.05 -1.44
CA LEU A 108 -5.06 -13.61 -2.65
C LEU A 108 -6.13 -14.67 -2.38
N SER A 109 -6.12 -15.35 -1.23
CA SER A 109 -7.16 -16.32 -0.87
C SER A 109 -8.57 -15.70 -0.84
N HIS A 110 -8.67 -14.40 -0.60
CA HIS A 110 -9.94 -13.65 -0.57
C HIS A 110 -10.45 -13.25 -1.95
N THR A 111 -9.63 -13.32 -3.00
CA THR A 111 -10.01 -12.88 -4.37
C THR A 111 -10.97 -13.84 -5.05
N ASN A 112 -11.08 -15.08 -4.57
CA ASN A 112 -11.97 -16.12 -5.14
C ASN A 112 -13.46 -15.73 -5.18
N ARG A 113 -13.86 -14.70 -4.44
CA ARG A 113 -15.22 -14.15 -4.44
C ARG A 113 -15.53 -13.34 -5.71
N PHE A 114 -14.53 -12.85 -6.42
CA PHE A 114 -14.71 -12.08 -7.64
C PHE A 114 -14.70 -13.01 -8.86
N LYS A 115 -15.83 -13.09 -9.57
CA LYS A 115 -16.03 -13.97 -10.73
C LYS A 115 -16.39 -13.13 -11.95
N ARG A 116 -15.37 -12.60 -12.63
CA ARG A 116 -15.53 -11.83 -13.88
C ARG A 116 -14.70 -12.44 -14.99
N PRO A 117 -15.21 -12.52 -16.22
CA PRO A 117 -14.49 -13.13 -17.35
C PRO A 117 -13.20 -12.37 -17.72
N ASN A 118 -13.17 -11.06 -17.45
CA ASN A 118 -12.04 -10.18 -17.75
C ASN A 118 -11.08 -9.96 -16.56
N LEU A 119 -11.25 -10.70 -15.43
CA LEU A 119 -10.48 -10.50 -14.20
C LEU A 119 -9.67 -11.74 -13.85
N ARG A 120 -8.38 -11.55 -13.63
CA ARG A 120 -7.43 -12.59 -13.20
C ARG A 120 -6.64 -12.11 -11.98
N PHE A 121 -6.27 -13.06 -11.12
CA PHE A 121 -5.35 -12.84 -10.00
C PHE A 121 -4.18 -13.82 -10.08
N LYS A 122 -2.99 -13.34 -9.72
CA LYS A 122 -1.77 -14.16 -9.74
C LYS A 122 -0.90 -13.88 -8.54
N HIS A 123 -0.44 -14.93 -7.87
CA HIS A 123 0.63 -14.81 -6.89
C HIS A 123 1.94 -14.47 -7.62
N HIS A 124 2.43 -13.26 -7.42
CA HIS A 124 3.64 -12.78 -8.10
C HIS A 124 4.28 -11.62 -7.33
N ASP A 125 5.59 -11.53 -7.43
CA ASP A 125 6.40 -10.50 -6.81
C ASP A 125 6.57 -9.30 -7.74
N ILE A 126 6.31 -8.09 -7.27
CA ILE A 126 6.55 -6.85 -8.04
C ILE A 126 8.01 -6.76 -8.49
N MET A 127 8.96 -7.19 -7.65
CA MET A 127 10.39 -7.20 -8.00
C MET A 127 10.74 -8.18 -9.12
N LYS A 128 9.77 -8.96 -9.61
CA LYS A 128 9.86 -9.89 -10.74
C LYS A 128 8.79 -9.64 -11.79
N VAL A 129 8.18 -8.44 -11.80
CA VAL A 129 7.05 -8.14 -12.68
C VAL A 129 7.40 -8.32 -14.17
N ASP A 130 8.65 -8.08 -14.55
CA ASP A 130 9.18 -8.31 -15.91
C ASP A 130 9.16 -9.79 -16.34
N GLU A 131 9.03 -10.74 -15.40
CA GLU A 131 8.86 -12.17 -15.69
C GLU A 131 7.41 -12.54 -16.12
N LEU A 132 6.44 -11.61 -16.01
CA LEU A 132 5.07 -11.83 -16.48
C LEU A 132 5.00 -12.08 -18.00
N ARG A 133 5.93 -11.50 -18.77
CA ARG A 133 6.00 -11.58 -20.23
C ARG A 133 4.71 -11.11 -20.91
N GLU A 134 4.03 -10.16 -20.30
CA GLU A 134 2.83 -9.49 -20.78
C GLU A 134 3.06 -7.98 -20.81
N MET A 135 2.39 -7.28 -21.70
CA MET A 135 2.45 -5.83 -21.81
C MET A 135 1.11 -5.22 -21.40
N PHE A 136 1.15 -4.09 -20.70
CA PHE A 136 -0.02 -3.42 -20.14
C PHE A 136 -0.14 -1.97 -20.63
N ASP A 137 -1.38 -1.52 -20.79
CA ASP A 137 -1.71 -0.15 -21.21
C ASP A 137 -1.94 0.77 -20.00
N ALA A 138 -2.25 0.18 -18.86
CA ALA A 138 -2.34 0.88 -17.58
C ALA A 138 -1.77 0.02 -16.46
N VAL A 139 -1.00 0.66 -15.56
CA VAL A 139 -0.43 0.02 -14.38
C VAL A 139 -0.75 0.86 -13.16
N LEU A 140 -1.08 0.21 -12.05
CA LEU A 140 -1.42 0.83 -10.79
C LEU A 140 -0.63 0.20 -9.64
N LEU A 141 -0.08 1.03 -8.75
CA LEU A 141 0.51 0.64 -7.48
C LEU A 141 0.00 1.57 -6.39
N MET A 142 -0.73 1.04 -5.42
CA MET A 142 -1.27 1.81 -4.29
C MET A 142 -0.73 1.28 -2.97
N ASP A 143 -0.25 2.18 -2.11
CA ASP A 143 0.09 1.93 -0.69
C ASP A 143 1.07 0.78 -0.43
N ALA A 144 1.78 0.31 -1.42
CA ALA A 144 2.70 -0.82 -1.30
C ALA A 144 4.13 -0.51 -1.73
N ASP A 145 4.37 0.66 -2.33
CA ASP A 145 5.71 1.10 -2.72
C ASP A 145 6.67 1.16 -1.54
N CYS A 146 6.18 1.56 -0.36
CA CYS A 146 6.98 1.65 0.86
C CYS A 146 7.61 0.31 1.27
N TYR A 147 7.00 -0.83 0.94
CA TYR A 147 7.52 -2.16 1.27
C TYR A 147 8.57 -2.67 0.28
N LEU A 148 8.66 -2.11 -0.91
CA LEU A 148 9.59 -2.60 -1.93
C LEU A 148 11.05 -2.43 -1.48
N PRO A 149 11.90 -3.45 -1.67
CA PRO A 149 13.29 -3.42 -1.19
C PRO A 149 14.18 -2.45 -2.00
N ASP A 150 13.84 -2.21 -3.27
CA ASP A 150 14.50 -1.28 -4.18
C ASP A 150 13.47 -0.64 -5.12
N LYS A 151 13.05 0.59 -4.78
CA LYS A 151 12.02 1.33 -5.54
C LYS A 151 12.51 1.72 -6.93
N ARG A 152 13.79 2.06 -7.07
CA ARG A 152 14.39 2.39 -8.37
C ARG A 152 14.32 1.19 -9.32
N LEU A 153 14.75 0.02 -8.85
CA LEU A 153 14.68 -1.22 -9.62
C LEU A 153 13.23 -1.62 -9.92
N ALA A 154 12.30 -1.39 -8.97
CA ALA A 154 10.88 -1.66 -9.21
C ALA A 154 10.32 -0.81 -10.35
N VAL A 155 10.59 0.51 -10.35
CA VAL A 155 10.17 1.41 -11.45
C VAL A 155 10.78 0.97 -12.79
N GLU A 156 12.06 0.57 -12.80
CA GLU A 156 12.71 0.03 -13.99
C GLU A 156 11.98 -1.22 -14.52
N LYS A 157 11.68 -2.18 -13.66
CA LYS A 157 10.99 -3.42 -14.05
C LYS A 157 9.55 -3.19 -14.49
N ILE A 158 8.82 -2.31 -13.80
CA ILE A 158 7.46 -1.90 -14.19
C ILE A 158 7.49 -1.29 -15.59
N SER A 159 8.47 -0.44 -15.90
CA SER A 159 8.59 0.18 -17.22
C SER A 159 8.74 -0.83 -18.37
N LYS A 160 9.31 -2.02 -18.11
CA LYS A 160 9.53 -3.08 -19.11
C LYS A 160 8.26 -3.84 -19.48
N VAL A 161 7.21 -3.76 -18.68
CA VAL A 161 5.92 -4.41 -18.93
C VAL A 161 4.84 -3.40 -19.40
N MET A 162 5.24 -2.20 -19.79
CA MET A 162 4.33 -1.15 -20.21
C MET A 162 4.49 -0.83 -21.69
N ASN A 163 3.36 -0.78 -22.39
CA ASN A 163 3.31 -0.31 -23.78
C ASN A 163 3.68 1.19 -23.87
N PRO A 164 4.24 1.66 -25.01
CA PRO A 164 4.34 3.10 -25.27
C PRO A 164 2.96 3.77 -25.16
N GLY A 165 2.90 4.91 -24.50
CA GLY A 165 1.63 5.62 -24.18
C GLY A 165 0.87 5.07 -22.98
N ALA A 166 1.29 3.96 -22.39
CA ALA A 166 0.68 3.40 -21.18
C ALA A 166 0.86 4.32 -19.97
N ARG A 167 -0.15 4.37 -19.11
CA ARG A 167 -0.13 5.17 -17.87
C ARG A 167 0.24 4.33 -16.66
N PHE A 168 1.11 4.87 -15.83
CA PHE A 168 1.41 4.35 -14.51
C PHE A 168 0.93 5.34 -13.44
N LEU A 169 0.02 4.87 -12.59
CA LEU A 169 -0.44 5.57 -11.40
C LEU A 169 0.20 4.95 -10.18
N LEU A 170 1.00 5.73 -9.46
CA LEU A 170 1.60 5.36 -8.19
C LEU A 170 1.03 6.26 -7.09
N LEU A 171 0.45 5.67 -6.05
CA LEU A 171 0.09 6.31 -4.79
C LEU A 171 1.12 5.86 -3.77
N GLY A 172 2.05 6.76 -3.41
CA GLY A 172 3.23 6.38 -2.65
C GLY A 172 3.34 7.08 -1.29
N TRP A 173 3.85 6.33 -0.34
CA TRP A 173 4.28 6.84 0.95
C TRP A 173 5.69 7.39 0.81
N CYS A 174 5.82 8.71 0.83
CA CYS A 174 7.08 9.40 0.67
C CYS A 174 7.51 10.07 1.97
N LYS A 175 8.81 10.28 2.12
CA LYS A 175 9.34 11.19 3.12
C LYS A 175 9.55 12.57 2.52
N GLN A 176 9.50 13.61 3.36
CA GLN A 176 9.85 14.96 2.99
C GLN A 176 11.32 15.03 2.52
N ASP A 177 11.59 15.82 1.51
CA ASP A 177 12.96 16.11 1.08
C ASP A 177 13.74 16.90 2.14
N GLY A 178 15.04 16.59 2.28
CA GLY A 178 15.94 17.35 3.14
C GLY A 178 15.86 17.07 4.63
N LEU A 179 15.18 15.98 5.06
CA LEU A 179 15.20 15.55 6.45
C LEU A 179 16.62 15.12 6.86
N ASN A 180 17.03 15.49 8.08
CA ASN A 180 18.27 15.00 8.66
C ASN A 180 18.03 13.65 9.40
N SER A 181 19.13 12.96 9.74
CA SER A 181 19.07 11.65 10.39
C SER A 181 18.28 11.65 11.70
N MET A 182 18.41 12.69 12.52
CA MET A 182 17.70 12.80 13.80
C MET A 182 16.18 12.89 13.57
N GLN A 183 15.72 13.65 12.57
CA GLN A 183 14.31 13.77 12.23
C GLN A 183 13.74 12.43 11.74
N GLU A 184 14.49 11.71 10.90
CA GLU A 184 14.09 10.38 10.46
C GLU A 184 14.05 9.37 11.62
N GLU A 185 15.06 9.35 12.47
CA GLU A 185 15.14 8.45 13.63
C GLU A 185 14.02 8.65 14.64
N LEU A 186 13.66 9.89 14.91
CA LEU A 186 12.63 10.22 15.92
C LEU A 186 11.20 9.97 15.42
N VAL A 187 10.93 10.17 14.13
CA VAL A 187 9.56 10.20 13.62
C VAL A 187 9.29 9.07 12.64
N LEU A 188 10.15 8.86 11.64
CA LEU A 188 9.88 7.90 10.57
C LEU A 188 10.33 6.47 10.93
N HIS A 189 11.54 6.30 11.46
CA HIS A 189 12.08 4.98 11.78
C HIS A 189 11.20 4.16 12.73
N PRO A 190 10.53 4.74 13.75
CA PRO A 190 9.65 3.96 14.62
C PRO A 190 8.53 3.25 13.85
N PHE A 191 7.73 3.96 13.06
CA PHE A 191 6.65 3.31 12.33
C PHE A 191 7.16 2.39 11.21
N MET A 192 8.25 2.78 10.53
CA MET A 192 8.86 1.93 9.52
C MET A 192 9.28 0.57 10.10
N LYS A 193 9.84 0.56 11.31
CA LYS A 193 10.18 -0.69 12.00
C LYS A 193 8.95 -1.51 12.38
N TYR A 194 7.88 -0.87 12.86
CA TYR A 194 6.63 -1.57 13.18
C TYR A 194 5.96 -2.20 11.96
N TRP A 195 6.09 -1.56 10.81
CA TRP A 195 5.49 -2.04 9.56
C TRP A 195 6.48 -2.75 8.62
N ALA A 196 7.68 -3.05 9.09
CA ALA A 196 8.72 -3.71 8.32
C ALA A 196 9.04 -2.99 6.99
N ILE A 197 8.97 -1.66 6.98
CA ILE A 197 9.26 -0.83 5.82
C ILE A 197 10.78 -0.66 5.69
N PRO A 198 11.40 -1.10 4.58
CA PRO A 198 12.86 -1.06 4.43
C PRO A 198 13.41 0.35 4.19
N SER A 199 12.64 1.21 3.51
CA SER A 199 13.00 2.60 3.23
C SER A 199 11.78 3.40 2.76
N LEU A 200 11.85 4.72 2.89
CA LEU A 200 10.94 5.65 2.22
C LEU A 200 11.75 6.50 1.24
N GLU A 201 11.17 6.73 0.06
CA GLU A 201 11.74 7.61 -0.93
C GLU A 201 11.15 9.01 -0.84
N THR A 202 11.84 9.97 -1.44
CA THR A 202 11.32 11.32 -1.61
C THR A 202 10.61 11.44 -2.96
N PRO A 203 9.68 12.39 -3.14
CA PRO A 203 9.10 12.69 -4.45
C PRO A 203 10.16 13.02 -5.51
N GLU A 204 11.23 13.70 -5.12
CA GLU A 204 12.34 14.05 -6.02
C GLU A 204 13.11 12.83 -6.52
N ASN A 205 13.28 11.79 -5.69
CA ASN A 205 13.89 10.54 -6.13
C ASN A 205 12.98 9.78 -7.12
N TYR A 206 11.67 9.75 -6.87
CA TYR A 206 10.73 9.16 -7.83
C TYR A 206 10.75 9.87 -9.19
N LYS A 207 10.84 11.21 -9.22
CA LYS A 207 11.01 11.96 -10.49
C LYS A 207 12.24 11.48 -11.27
N LYS A 208 13.38 11.30 -10.57
CA LYS A 208 14.60 10.75 -11.19
C LYS A 208 14.41 9.33 -11.71
N TYR A 209 13.72 8.47 -10.96
CA TYR A 209 13.46 7.09 -11.39
C TYR A 209 12.56 7.05 -12.62
N PHE A 210 11.54 7.90 -12.69
CA PHE A 210 10.67 8.00 -13.86
C PHE A 210 11.42 8.50 -15.09
N ASP A 211 12.22 9.54 -14.95
CA ASP A 211 13.01 10.08 -16.07
C ASP A 211 14.01 9.05 -16.61
N GLN A 212 14.74 8.37 -15.73
CA GLN A 212 15.70 7.32 -16.10
C GLN A 212 15.05 6.13 -16.83
N ASN A 213 13.75 5.90 -16.70
CA ASN A 213 13.01 4.77 -17.26
C ASN A 213 12.05 5.17 -18.39
N ASN A 214 12.31 6.29 -19.06
CA ASN A 214 11.55 6.79 -20.21
C ASN A 214 10.06 7.04 -19.88
N PHE A 215 9.76 7.58 -18.71
CA PHE A 215 8.45 8.11 -18.40
C PHE A 215 8.39 9.63 -18.63
N ARG A 216 7.24 10.08 -19.06
CA ARG A 216 6.83 11.49 -19.03
C ARG A 216 5.96 11.70 -17.81
N ILE A 217 6.35 12.62 -16.95
CA ILE A 217 5.53 13.00 -15.79
C ILE A 217 4.32 13.80 -16.31
N ILE A 218 3.12 13.35 -15.95
CA ILE A 218 1.86 14.05 -16.21
C ILE A 218 1.50 14.91 -15.02
N GLU A 219 1.54 14.31 -13.81
CA GLU A 219 1.14 14.98 -12.59
C GLU A 219 1.90 14.40 -11.38
N ILE A 220 2.29 15.27 -10.45
CA ILE A 220 2.74 14.88 -9.11
C ILE A 220 2.04 15.80 -8.13
N THR A 221 1.29 15.22 -7.20
CA THR A 221 0.46 15.97 -6.26
C THR A 221 0.62 15.43 -4.84
N ASP A 222 0.86 16.32 -3.88
CA ASP A 222 0.80 16.01 -2.46
C ASP A 222 -0.66 15.89 -2.02
N LEU A 223 -1.03 14.73 -1.54
CA LEU A 223 -2.41 14.43 -1.11
C LEU A 223 -2.61 14.48 0.40
N ASN A 224 -1.65 14.98 1.19
CA ASN A 224 -1.72 14.97 2.65
C ASN A 224 -3.03 15.53 3.19
N ASN A 225 -3.49 16.66 2.66
CA ASN A 225 -4.75 17.28 3.10
C ASN A 225 -5.98 16.40 2.77
N HIS A 226 -5.93 15.65 1.68
CA HIS A 226 -7.03 14.78 1.25
C HIS A 226 -7.08 13.48 2.04
N VAL A 227 -5.95 12.99 2.54
CA VAL A 227 -5.88 11.73 3.30
C VAL A 227 -5.87 11.92 4.81
N LYS A 228 -5.80 13.13 5.31
CA LYS A 228 -5.68 13.48 6.74
C LYS A 228 -6.68 12.72 7.63
N ARG A 229 -7.95 12.69 7.26
CA ARG A 229 -9.01 12.01 8.01
C ARG A 229 -8.81 10.50 8.13
N ASN A 230 -8.14 9.87 7.17
CA ASN A 230 -7.81 8.44 7.27
C ASN A 230 -6.86 8.19 8.44
N TRP A 231 -5.86 9.04 8.60
CA TRP A 231 -4.85 8.91 9.65
C TRP A 231 -5.39 9.32 11.02
N GLU A 232 -6.25 10.32 11.08
CA GLU A 232 -7.00 10.70 12.29
C GLU A 232 -7.87 9.54 12.77
N PHE A 233 -8.63 8.94 11.87
CA PHE A 233 -9.45 7.76 12.17
C PHE A 233 -8.60 6.59 12.66
N GLY A 234 -7.50 6.25 11.99
CA GLY A 234 -6.58 5.19 12.40
C GLY A 234 -5.98 5.43 13.78
N TYR A 235 -5.57 6.68 14.04
CA TYR A 235 -5.03 7.10 15.34
C TYR A 235 -6.07 6.98 16.47
N GLU A 236 -7.29 7.49 16.26
CA GLU A 236 -8.38 7.38 17.23
C GLU A 236 -8.78 5.93 17.50
N ALA A 237 -8.87 5.11 16.46
CA ALA A 237 -9.14 3.69 16.58
C ALA A 237 -8.05 2.98 17.39
N ALA A 238 -6.78 3.31 17.18
CA ALA A 238 -5.66 2.78 17.95
C ALA A 238 -5.77 3.19 19.44
N LEU A 239 -5.99 4.47 19.74
CA LEU A 239 -6.15 4.96 21.11
C LEU A 239 -7.35 4.31 21.82
N LYS A 240 -8.49 4.20 21.14
CA LYS A 240 -9.68 3.54 21.66
C LYS A 240 -9.42 2.07 21.98
N SER A 241 -8.69 1.39 21.11
CA SER A 241 -8.31 -0.02 21.31
C SER A 241 -7.37 -0.18 22.50
N ILE A 242 -6.34 0.67 22.61
CA ILE A 242 -5.41 0.67 23.75
C ILE A 242 -6.17 0.90 25.09
N LYS A 243 -7.09 1.87 25.12
CA LYS A 243 -7.89 2.17 26.32
C LYS A 243 -8.85 1.03 26.71
N LYS A 244 -9.30 0.24 25.74
CA LYS A 244 -10.22 -0.90 25.95
C LYS A 244 -9.52 -2.22 26.21
N LEU A 245 -8.18 -2.31 26.05
CA LEU A 245 -7.42 -3.52 26.37
C LEU A 245 -7.67 -3.91 27.82
N SER A 246 -8.53 -4.91 28.01
CA SER A 246 -8.90 -5.47 29.30
C SER A 246 -8.67 -6.97 29.31
N PHE A 247 -8.66 -7.58 30.49
CA PHE A 247 -8.59 -9.04 30.62
C PHE A 247 -9.73 -9.78 29.90
N LYS A 248 -10.83 -9.10 29.53
CA LYS A 248 -11.95 -9.66 28.76
C LYS A 248 -11.59 -9.94 27.30
N ASP A 249 -10.56 -9.25 26.77
CA ASP A 249 -10.09 -9.44 25.39
C ASP A 249 -9.08 -10.59 25.27
N LEU A 250 -8.62 -11.13 26.40
CA LEU A 250 -7.63 -12.19 26.47
C LEU A 250 -8.05 -13.45 25.66
N PRO A 251 -9.31 -13.93 25.70
CA PRO A 251 -9.74 -15.07 24.88
C PRO A 251 -9.62 -14.80 23.37
N ARG A 252 -9.98 -13.59 22.91
CA ARG A 252 -9.86 -13.18 21.50
C ARG A 252 -8.40 -13.10 21.08
N LEU A 253 -7.52 -12.54 21.94
CA LEU A 253 -6.08 -12.49 21.70
C LEU A 253 -5.45 -13.89 21.69
N ILE A 254 -5.86 -14.78 22.58
CA ILE A 254 -5.42 -16.18 22.63
C ILE A 254 -5.87 -16.91 21.35
N TRP A 255 -7.12 -16.78 20.96
CA TRP A 255 -7.65 -17.39 19.74
C TRP A 255 -6.93 -16.91 18.49
N THR A 256 -6.67 -15.59 18.40
CA THR A 256 -5.87 -14.99 17.33
C THR A 256 -4.44 -15.54 17.35
N GLY A 257 -3.83 -15.67 18.52
CA GLY A 257 -2.51 -16.28 18.68
C GLY A 257 -2.47 -17.76 18.31
N MET A 258 -3.53 -18.52 18.58
CA MET A 258 -3.66 -19.93 18.17
C MET A 258 -3.79 -20.04 16.64
N LYS A 259 -4.49 -19.12 16.00
CA LYS A 259 -4.70 -19.10 14.54
C LYS A 259 -3.48 -18.61 13.76
N LEU A 260 -2.74 -17.63 14.30
CA LEU A 260 -1.65 -16.95 13.62
C LEU A 260 -0.25 -17.30 14.20
N GLY A 261 -0.21 -18.13 15.25
CA GLY A 261 1.01 -18.39 16.01
C GLY A 261 1.42 -17.24 16.94
N SER A 262 2.50 -17.43 17.68
CA SER A 262 3.02 -16.45 18.65
C SER A 262 3.39 -15.10 18.01
N ASP A 263 3.75 -15.12 16.74
CA ASP A 263 4.17 -13.95 15.97
C ASP A 263 2.99 -13.03 15.63
N GLY A 264 1.80 -13.59 15.37
CA GLY A 264 0.61 -12.82 14.99
C GLY A 264 0.16 -11.83 16.05
N ILE A 265 0.24 -12.20 17.33
CA ILE A 265 -0.07 -11.27 18.44
C ILE A 265 0.95 -10.12 18.48
N GLY A 266 2.23 -10.43 18.25
CA GLY A 266 3.30 -9.42 18.17
C GLY A 266 3.00 -8.38 17.08
N ILE A 267 2.69 -8.86 15.88
CA ILE A 267 2.39 -8.01 14.72
C ILE A 267 1.17 -7.11 14.99
N ILE A 268 0.08 -7.66 15.54
CA ILE A 268 -1.12 -6.87 15.87
C ILE A 268 -0.80 -5.78 16.91
N LYS A 269 -0.02 -6.09 17.94
CA LYS A 269 0.40 -5.10 18.94
C LYS A 269 1.20 -3.95 18.32
N GLU A 270 2.01 -4.22 17.31
CA GLU A 270 2.84 -3.23 16.63
C GLU A 270 2.01 -2.26 15.77
N GLN A 271 0.78 -2.60 15.38
CA GLN A 271 -0.10 -1.70 14.62
C GLN A 271 -0.48 -0.44 15.41
N PHE A 272 -0.65 -0.54 16.72
CA PHE A 272 -1.07 0.59 17.54
C PHE A 272 -0.02 1.70 17.61
N PRO A 273 1.25 1.43 17.99
CA PRO A 273 2.27 2.47 17.97
C PRO A 273 2.57 2.94 16.54
N ALA A 274 2.49 2.08 15.52
CA ALA A 274 2.65 2.49 14.13
C ALA A 274 1.64 3.59 13.76
N ALA A 275 0.35 3.42 14.08
CA ALA A 275 -0.69 4.41 13.80
C ALA A 275 -0.40 5.77 14.46
N ILE A 276 0.17 5.78 15.69
CA ILE A 276 0.56 7.00 16.39
C ILE A 276 1.70 7.71 15.62
N TYR A 277 2.75 6.99 15.26
CA TYR A 277 3.89 7.58 14.55
C TYR A 277 3.56 8.04 13.14
N ILE A 278 2.66 7.33 12.43
CA ILE A 278 2.13 7.76 11.14
C ILE A 278 1.42 9.11 11.29
N LYS A 279 0.50 9.23 12.26
CA LYS A 279 -0.20 10.49 12.53
C LYS A 279 0.80 11.62 12.82
N VAL A 280 1.79 11.38 13.70
CA VAL A 280 2.85 12.35 13.99
C VAL A 280 3.62 12.71 12.73
N GLY A 281 4.03 11.74 11.92
CA GLY A 281 4.77 11.95 10.68
C GLY A 281 4.05 12.86 9.70
N TYR A 282 2.72 12.71 9.56
CA TYR A 282 1.89 13.60 8.76
C TYR A 282 1.72 14.98 9.38
N ASP A 283 1.49 15.08 10.69
CA ASP A 283 1.27 16.35 11.39
C ASP A 283 2.50 17.26 11.35
N VAL A 284 3.70 16.69 11.45
CA VAL A 284 4.96 17.45 11.35
C VAL A 284 5.44 17.64 9.90
N GLY A 285 4.74 17.04 8.92
CA GLY A 285 5.07 17.17 7.50
C GLY A 285 6.28 16.35 7.04
N PHE A 286 6.73 15.36 7.83
CA PHE A 286 7.85 14.50 7.46
C PHE A 286 7.42 13.31 6.60
N LEU A 287 6.15 12.90 6.74
CA LEU A 287 5.52 11.88 5.93
C LEU A 287 4.57 12.50 4.93
N ARG A 288 4.61 12.02 3.69
CA ARG A 288 3.80 12.50 2.58
C ARG A 288 3.09 11.35 1.90
N TYR A 289 1.86 11.60 1.51
CA TYR A 289 1.11 10.73 0.60
C TYR A 289 1.06 11.38 -0.75
N THR A 290 1.77 10.80 -1.72
CA THR A 290 2.02 11.45 -3.00
C THR A 290 1.39 10.66 -4.15
N TYR A 291 0.67 11.36 -4.99
CA TYR A 291 0.13 10.89 -6.25
C TYR A 291 1.11 11.17 -7.37
N PHE A 292 1.46 10.15 -8.11
CA PHE A 292 2.29 10.24 -9.30
C PHE A 292 1.55 9.65 -10.48
N LEU A 293 1.27 10.43 -11.49
CA LEU A 293 0.76 9.97 -12.77
C LEU A 293 1.81 10.19 -13.84
N VAL A 294 2.26 9.11 -14.44
CA VAL A 294 3.29 9.15 -15.49
C VAL A 294 2.85 8.33 -16.71
N GLU A 295 3.41 8.64 -17.87
CA GLU A 295 3.11 7.95 -19.13
C GLU A 295 4.41 7.45 -19.75
N LYS A 296 4.40 6.20 -20.20
CA LYS A 296 5.53 5.59 -20.90
C LYS A 296 5.74 6.26 -22.25
N LYS A 297 6.98 6.74 -22.53
CA LYS A 297 7.35 7.32 -23.82
C LYS A 297 7.51 6.24 -24.90
#